data_6cee3363231991e84c961a50e33d48f1
#
_entry.id   6cee3363231991e84c961a50e33d48f1
#
_cell.length_a   1.000
_cell.length_b   1.000
_cell.length_c   1.000
_cell.angle_alpha   90.00
_cell.angle_beta   90.00
_cell.angle_gamma   90.00
#
_symmetry.space_group_name_H-M   'P 1'
#
loop_
_entity.id
_entity.type
_entity.pdbx_description
1 polymer ?
#
loop_
_entity_poly.entity_id
_entity_poly.type
_entity_poly.pdbx_seq_one_letter_code
_entity_poly.pdbx_strand_id
1 'polypeptide(L)'
;MFLHQHPYQPFIQKETTKLIVGTLPPPRFSTGQLLEKDVDFCYGSYYNSLWLYIDKIHDLKLRYNNSNEAIEERKHFLIKHNIGICDIVESAEREKIDASDLGMKKIKLRNIVGYLQQYPNIDTILFTGGNSKNGPEYFFRKHLKTYGLKLEVVSNQVPRIHQFKLPVRSNLSETSHKDEISRLDRNDKKIIKTVSLTSASGSANRAIGS
;
A
#
# COMPACT_ATOMS: atom_id res chain seq x y z
N MET A 1 -13.79 -11.79 19.06
CA MET A 1 -12.60 -11.12 18.50
C MET A 1 -12.28 -11.81 17.18
N PHE A 2 -12.11 -11.08 16.10
CA PHE A 2 -11.86 -11.61 14.75
C PHE A 2 -10.45 -11.25 14.33
N LEU A 3 -9.64 -12.25 13.91
CA LEU A 3 -8.33 -12.01 13.30
C LEU A 3 -8.54 -11.68 11.81
N HIS A 4 -8.33 -10.43 11.47
CA HIS A 4 -8.41 -9.94 10.11
C HIS A 4 -7.02 -10.02 9.46
N GLN A 5 -6.76 -11.10 8.73
CA GLN A 5 -5.53 -11.29 7.97
C GLN A 5 -5.73 -10.81 6.54
N HIS A 6 -4.73 -10.14 5.99
CA HIS A 6 -4.76 -9.69 4.60
C HIS A 6 -4.77 -10.88 3.64
N PRO A 7 -5.76 -11.00 2.72
CA PRO A 7 -5.90 -12.19 1.87
C PRO A 7 -4.87 -12.25 0.74
N TYR A 8 -4.29 -11.12 0.32
CA TYR A 8 -3.41 -11.05 -0.84
C TYR A 8 -1.96 -10.80 -0.44
N GLN A 9 -1.04 -11.40 -1.19
CA GLN A 9 0.36 -11.01 -1.18
C GLN A 9 0.55 -9.68 -1.95
N PRO A 10 1.59 -8.88 -1.65
CA PRO A 10 1.93 -7.73 -2.48
C PRO A 10 2.14 -8.12 -3.93
N PHE A 11 1.53 -7.38 -4.84
CA PHE A 11 1.75 -7.54 -6.27
C PHE A 11 2.81 -6.52 -6.72
N ILE A 12 4.06 -6.95 -6.77
CA ILE A 12 5.22 -6.11 -7.12
C ILE A 12 6.07 -6.88 -8.13
N GLN A 13 6.40 -6.26 -9.25
CA GLN A 13 7.26 -6.81 -10.30
C GLN A 13 8.64 -6.16 -10.25
N LYS A 14 9.62 -6.79 -10.89
CA LYS A 14 11.01 -6.30 -10.94
C LYS A 14 11.12 -4.88 -11.54
N GLU A 15 10.25 -4.59 -12.50
CA GLU A 15 10.20 -3.32 -13.23
C GLU A 15 9.38 -2.23 -12.51
N THR A 16 8.78 -2.55 -11.36
CA THR A 16 7.95 -1.63 -10.59
C THR A 16 8.72 -0.38 -10.21
N THR A 17 8.19 0.78 -10.56
CA THR A 17 8.74 2.10 -10.21
C THR A 17 7.89 2.85 -9.18
N LYS A 18 6.59 2.57 -9.13
CA LYS A 18 5.63 3.19 -8.21
C LYS A 18 4.90 2.11 -7.42
N LEU A 19 4.70 2.33 -6.12
CA LEU A 19 3.99 1.38 -5.25
C LEU A 19 2.75 2.05 -4.66
N ILE A 20 1.57 1.55 -4.99
CA ILE A 20 0.31 1.95 -4.33
C ILE A 20 0.22 1.23 -2.99
N VAL A 21 -0.04 1.98 -1.92
CA VAL A 21 -0.12 1.45 -0.56
C VAL A 21 -1.37 1.96 0.14
N GLY A 22 -2.24 1.03 0.54
CA GLY A 22 -3.40 1.30 1.39
C GLY A 22 -3.26 0.72 2.78
N THR A 23 -4.38 0.50 3.43
CA THR A 23 -4.40 0.01 4.82
C THR A 23 -4.67 -1.48 4.89
N LEU A 24 -5.90 -1.90 4.62
CA LEU A 24 -6.38 -3.29 4.70
C LEU A 24 -7.73 -3.37 3.97
N PRO A 25 -8.00 -4.41 3.16
CA PRO A 25 -9.29 -4.54 2.50
C PRO A 25 -10.43 -4.78 3.50
N PRO A 26 -11.70 -4.64 3.11
CA PRO A 26 -12.83 -5.01 3.95
C PRO A 26 -12.76 -6.48 4.41
N PRO A 27 -13.24 -6.83 5.65
CA PRO A 27 -13.15 -8.19 6.19
C PRO A 27 -13.72 -9.29 5.29
N ARG A 28 -14.74 -8.99 4.48
CA ARG A 28 -15.35 -9.95 3.56
C ARG A 28 -14.39 -10.56 2.55
N PHE A 29 -13.30 -9.85 2.22
CA PHE A 29 -12.23 -10.39 1.37
C PHE A 29 -11.42 -11.47 2.07
N SER A 30 -11.23 -11.35 3.39
CA SER A 30 -10.53 -12.36 4.20
C SER A 30 -11.41 -13.56 4.55
N THR A 31 -12.74 -13.39 4.54
CA THR A 31 -13.71 -14.46 4.83
C THR A 31 -14.27 -15.12 3.57
N GLY A 32 -13.90 -14.66 2.38
CA GLY A 32 -14.41 -15.17 1.11
C GLY A 32 -15.88 -14.79 0.81
N GLN A 33 -16.45 -13.84 1.56
CA GLN A 33 -17.86 -13.39 1.40
C GLN A 33 -17.96 -12.19 0.47
N LEU A 34 -17.43 -12.35 -0.75
CA LEU A 34 -17.40 -11.28 -1.74
C LEU A 34 -18.80 -10.93 -2.26
N LEU A 35 -19.01 -9.66 -2.58
CA LEU A 35 -20.20 -9.20 -3.28
C LEU A 35 -20.07 -9.51 -4.77
N GLU A 36 -21.19 -9.56 -5.50
CA GLU A 36 -21.24 -9.87 -6.93
C GLU A 36 -20.30 -9.00 -7.78
N LYS A 37 -20.19 -7.71 -7.43
CA LYS A 37 -19.35 -6.72 -8.14
C LYS A 37 -17.97 -6.51 -7.51
N ASP A 38 -17.63 -7.25 -6.47
CA ASP A 38 -16.26 -7.24 -5.97
C ASP A 38 -15.34 -7.99 -6.95
N VAL A 39 -14.07 -7.63 -6.97
CA VAL A 39 -13.03 -8.35 -7.69
C VAL A 39 -12.06 -8.90 -6.66
N ASP A 40 -11.77 -10.21 -6.72
CA ASP A 40 -10.91 -10.90 -5.73
C ASP A 40 -9.43 -10.52 -5.90
N PHE A 41 -9.15 -9.24 -5.75
CA PHE A 41 -7.83 -8.65 -5.91
C PHE A 41 -7.69 -7.37 -5.05
N CYS A 42 -6.46 -6.87 -4.92
CA CYS A 42 -6.16 -5.63 -4.20
C CYS A 42 -7.08 -4.48 -4.64
N TYR A 43 -7.70 -3.78 -3.68
CA TYR A 43 -8.65 -2.68 -3.91
C TYR A 43 -9.89 -3.09 -4.72
N GLY A 44 -10.18 -4.38 -4.84
CA GLY A 44 -11.27 -4.89 -5.66
C GLY A 44 -12.67 -4.74 -5.05
N SER A 45 -12.82 -4.09 -3.88
CA SER A 45 -14.12 -3.78 -3.32
C SER A 45 -14.90 -2.88 -4.26
N TYR A 46 -16.15 -3.24 -4.57
CA TYR A 46 -17.08 -2.41 -5.35
C TYR A 46 -17.24 -0.99 -4.80
N TYR A 47 -17.10 -0.82 -3.48
CA TYR A 47 -17.17 0.49 -2.83
C TYR A 47 -15.84 1.26 -2.82
N ASN A 48 -14.75 0.68 -3.34
CA ASN A 48 -13.47 1.35 -3.47
C ASN A 48 -13.36 2.00 -4.85
N SER A 49 -13.00 3.26 -4.91
CA SER A 49 -12.97 4.02 -6.16
C SER A 49 -11.64 3.99 -6.90
N LEU A 50 -10.59 3.34 -6.37
CA LEU A 50 -9.29 3.34 -7.03
C LEU A 50 -9.37 2.82 -8.48
N TRP A 51 -9.92 1.60 -8.65
CA TRP A 51 -10.04 1.00 -9.98
C TRP A 51 -11.04 1.76 -10.87
N LEU A 52 -12.09 2.34 -10.30
CA LEU A 52 -13.03 3.17 -11.05
C LEU A 52 -12.36 4.43 -11.63
N TYR A 53 -11.46 5.08 -10.86
CA TYR A 53 -10.71 6.23 -11.37
C TYR A 53 -9.69 5.82 -12.42
N ILE A 54 -8.95 4.74 -12.18
CA ILE A 54 -7.98 4.20 -13.16
C ILE A 54 -8.70 3.83 -14.46
N ASP A 55 -9.81 3.11 -14.38
CA ASP A 55 -10.63 2.71 -15.53
C ASP A 55 -11.10 3.92 -16.33
N LYS A 56 -11.67 4.92 -15.65
CA LYS A 56 -12.17 6.14 -16.28
C LYS A 56 -11.05 6.98 -16.93
N ILE A 57 -9.90 7.12 -16.27
CA ILE A 57 -8.77 7.93 -16.76
C ILE A 57 -8.14 7.29 -18.00
N HIS A 58 -8.07 5.97 -18.04
CA HIS A 58 -7.38 5.22 -19.10
C HIS A 58 -8.32 4.54 -20.11
N ASP A 59 -9.66 4.71 -19.97
CA ASP A 59 -10.70 4.09 -20.81
C ASP A 59 -10.52 2.56 -20.97
N LEU A 60 -10.28 1.86 -19.84
CA LEU A 60 -9.91 0.44 -19.87
C LEU A 60 -11.10 -0.49 -20.04
N LYS A 61 -12.32 -0.06 -19.66
CA LYS A 61 -13.56 -0.88 -19.66
C LYS A 61 -13.42 -2.15 -18.83
N LEU A 62 -12.88 -2.00 -17.60
CA LEU A 62 -12.60 -3.10 -16.68
C LEU A 62 -13.88 -3.84 -16.28
N ARG A 63 -13.79 -5.16 -16.13
CA ARG A 63 -14.84 -5.97 -15.51
C ARG A 63 -14.91 -5.74 -14.02
N TYR A 64 -16.13 -5.76 -13.47
CA TYR A 64 -16.40 -5.66 -12.03
C TYR A 64 -17.24 -6.88 -11.62
N ASN A 65 -16.56 -8.00 -11.45
CA ASN A 65 -17.10 -9.27 -10.99
C ASN A 65 -15.98 -10.15 -10.41
N ASN A 66 -16.30 -11.32 -9.89
CA ASN A 66 -15.35 -12.25 -9.27
C ASN A 66 -14.60 -13.17 -10.27
N SER A 67 -14.54 -12.79 -11.56
CA SER A 67 -13.87 -13.63 -12.55
C SER A 67 -12.35 -13.47 -12.54
N ASN A 68 -11.64 -14.49 -13.02
CA ASN A 68 -10.19 -14.43 -13.21
C ASN A 68 -9.80 -13.36 -14.25
N GLU A 69 -10.61 -13.15 -15.27
CA GLU A 69 -10.41 -12.12 -16.30
C GLU A 69 -10.39 -10.73 -15.68
N ALA A 70 -11.30 -10.44 -14.72
CA ALA A 70 -11.33 -9.18 -14.01
C ALA A 70 -10.06 -8.94 -13.19
N ILE A 71 -9.47 -10.00 -12.61
CA ILE A 71 -8.18 -9.94 -11.91
C ILE A 71 -7.04 -9.67 -12.88
N GLU A 72 -6.98 -10.43 -13.99
CA GLU A 72 -5.89 -10.31 -14.97
C GLU A 72 -5.88 -8.96 -15.69
N GLU A 73 -7.03 -8.35 -15.96
CA GLU A 73 -7.12 -6.98 -16.50
C GLU A 73 -6.38 -5.98 -15.59
N ARG A 74 -6.55 -6.08 -14.26
CA ARG A 74 -5.88 -5.22 -13.27
C ARG A 74 -4.40 -5.47 -13.20
N LYS A 75 -3.98 -6.75 -13.16
CA LYS A 75 -2.57 -7.11 -13.19
C LYS A 75 -1.89 -6.65 -14.46
N HIS A 76 -2.54 -6.81 -15.62
CA HIS A 76 -2.02 -6.34 -16.90
C HIS A 76 -1.79 -4.83 -16.90
N PHE A 77 -2.75 -4.05 -16.40
CA PHE A 77 -2.60 -2.60 -16.22
C PHE A 77 -1.39 -2.26 -15.34
N LEU A 78 -1.27 -2.91 -14.18
CA LEU A 78 -0.18 -2.67 -13.23
C LEU A 78 1.19 -2.97 -13.86
N ILE A 79 1.31 -4.09 -14.55
CA ILE A 79 2.55 -4.50 -15.25
C ILE A 79 2.89 -3.46 -16.34
N LYS A 80 1.93 -3.15 -17.21
CA LYS A 80 2.12 -2.19 -18.32
C LYS A 80 2.61 -0.83 -17.86
N HIS A 81 2.18 -0.38 -16.66
CA HIS A 81 2.53 0.94 -16.11
C HIS A 81 3.64 0.90 -15.06
N ASN A 82 4.29 -0.26 -14.83
CA ASN A 82 5.32 -0.45 -13.81
C ASN A 82 4.84 -0.04 -12.41
N ILE A 83 3.60 -0.37 -12.07
CA ILE A 83 2.97 -0.06 -10.79
C ILE A 83 2.86 -1.34 -9.96
N GLY A 84 3.34 -1.31 -8.71
CA GLY A 84 3.05 -2.32 -7.71
C GLY A 84 1.88 -1.88 -6.83
N ILE A 85 1.26 -2.83 -6.14
CA ILE A 85 0.12 -2.57 -5.27
C ILE A 85 0.15 -3.48 -4.05
N CYS A 86 -0.10 -2.91 -2.87
CA CYS A 86 -0.24 -3.64 -1.61
C CYS A 86 -0.98 -2.79 -0.58
N ASP A 87 -1.22 -3.37 0.58
CA ASP A 87 -1.64 -2.66 1.79
C ASP A 87 -0.55 -2.79 2.86
N ILE A 88 -0.46 -1.81 3.76
CA ILE A 88 0.59 -1.78 4.79
C ILE A 88 0.28 -2.69 5.98
N VAL A 89 -0.99 -2.97 6.26
CA VAL A 89 -1.39 -3.86 7.34
C VAL A 89 -1.41 -5.31 6.84
N GLU A 90 -0.65 -6.17 7.48
CA GLU A 90 -0.64 -7.62 7.22
C GLU A 90 -1.78 -8.30 7.97
N SER A 91 -2.00 -7.93 9.24
CA SER A 91 -3.12 -8.43 10.04
C SER A 91 -3.47 -7.47 11.17
N ALA A 92 -4.71 -7.57 11.65
CA ALA A 92 -5.19 -6.85 12.81
C ALA A 92 -6.28 -7.67 13.53
N GLU A 93 -6.39 -7.51 14.85
CA GLU A 93 -7.56 -7.99 15.59
C GLU A 93 -8.66 -6.95 15.55
N ARG A 94 -9.92 -7.40 15.40
CA ARG A 94 -11.11 -6.56 15.41
C ARG A 94 -12.14 -7.10 16.40
N GLU A 95 -12.83 -6.22 17.10
CA GLU A 95 -13.98 -6.60 17.95
C GLU A 95 -15.23 -6.88 17.12
N LYS A 96 -15.40 -6.12 16.03
CA LYS A 96 -16.53 -6.24 15.09
C LYS A 96 -16.01 -6.51 13.68
N ILE A 97 -16.80 -7.22 12.89
CA ILE A 97 -16.54 -7.43 11.46
C ILE A 97 -17.05 -6.19 10.73
N ASP A 98 -16.30 -5.08 10.81
CA ASP A 98 -16.57 -3.86 10.07
C ASP A 98 -15.31 -3.42 9.29
N ALA A 99 -15.47 -2.49 8.36
CA ALA A 99 -14.38 -2.00 7.52
C ALA A 99 -13.68 -0.76 8.11
N SER A 100 -14.01 -0.35 9.34
CA SER A 100 -13.42 0.85 9.96
C SER A 100 -11.97 0.60 10.38
N ASP A 101 -11.05 1.40 9.89
CA ASP A 101 -9.64 1.34 10.29
C ASP A 101 -9.45 1.66 11.80
N LEU A 102 -10.36 2.41 12.41
CA LEU A 102 -10.30 2.76 13.82
C LEU A 102 -10.51 1.56 14.75
N GLY A 103 -11.24 0.53 14.31
CA GLY A 103 -11.52 -0.69 15.06
C GLY A 103 -10.38 -1.69 15.13
N MET A 104 -9.25 -1.42 14.47
CA MET A 104 -8.10 -2.34 14.44
C MET A 104 -7.27 -2.27 15.72
N LYS A 105 -6.97 -3.45 16.30
CA LYS A 105 -6.07 -3.67 17.45
C LYS A 105 -4.97 -4.66 17.08
N LYS A 106 -3.88 -4.71 17.86
CA LYS A 106 -2.72 -5.62 17.68
C LYS A 106 -2.25 -5.71 16.22
N ILE A 107 -2.03 -4.56 15.61
CA ILE A 107 -1.78 -4.42 14.19
C ILE A 107 -0.36 -4.91 13.87
N LYS A 108 -0.25 -5.84 12.92
CA LYS A 108 1.01 -6.27 12.31
C LYS A 108 1.18 -5.57 10.96
N LEU A 109 2.28 -4.85 10.79
CA LEU A 109 2.59 -4.14 9.55
C LEU A 109 3.46 -5.00 8.64
N ARG A 110 3.28 -4.85 7.33
CA ARG A 110 4.18 -5.39 6.32
C ARG A 110 5.49 -4.62 6.29
N ASN A 111 6.55 -5.30 5.90
CA ASN A 111 7.88 -4.69 5.76
C ASN A 111 8.00 -3.93 4.42
N ILE A 112 7.37 -2.76 4.33
CA ILE A 112 7.45 -1.91 3.12
C ILE A 112 8.89 -1.47 2.83
N VAL A 113 9.68 -1.15 3.87
CA VAL A 113 11.11 -0.80 3.69
C VAL A 113 11.88 -1.96 3.06
N GLY A 114 11.61 -3.20 3.48
CA GLY A 114 12.18 -4.40 2.87
C GLY A 114 11.81 -4.54 1.38
N TYR A 115 10.56 -4.25 1.02
CA TYR A 115 10.16 -4.27 -0.41
C TYR A 115 10.90 -3.21 -1.22
N LEU A 116 11.09 -1.99 -0.69
CA LEU A 116 11.86 -0.95 -1.38
C LEU A 116 13.34 -1.33 -1.58
N GLN A 117 13.90 -2.14 -0.68
CA GLN A 117 15.25 -2.69 -0.81
C GLN A 117 15.32 -3.85 -1.82
N GLN A 118 14.29 -4.71 -1.83
CA GLN A 118 14.20 -5.86 -2.73
C GLN A 118 13.91 -5.44 -4.18
N TYR A 119 13.13 -4.37 -4.36
CA TYR A 119 12.71 -3.83 -5.65
C TYR A 119 13.29 -2.40 -5.83
N PRO A 120 14.59 -2.30 -6.18
CA PRO A 120 15.30 -1.04 -6.15
C PRO A 120 14.83 -0.02 -7.20
N ASN A 121 13.99 -0.40 -8.14
CA ASN A 121 13.41 0.53 -9.12
C ASN A 121 12.28 1.39 -8.52
N ILE A 122 11.68 0.98 -7.39
CA ILE A 122 10.61 1.75 -6.74
C ILE A 122 11.17 3.04 -6.15
N ASP A 123 10.80 4.17 -6.69
CA ASP A 123 11.19 5.50 -6.24
C ASP A 123 10.03 6.32 -5.64
N THR A 124 8.78 5.86 -5.85
CA THR A 124 7.58 6.58 -5.43
C THR A 124 6.58 5.66 -4.74
N ILE A 125 6.07 6.08 -3.59
CA ILE A 125 4.94 5.46 -2.89
C ILE A 125 3.72 6.35 -3.02
N LEU A 126 2.58 5.77 -3.43
CA LEU A 126 1.28 6.43 -3.54
C LEU A 126 0.36 5.92 -2.44
N PHE A 127 0.16 6.69 -1.38
CA PHE A 127 -0.78 6.32 -0.32
C PHE A 127 -2.21 6.62 -0.75
N THR A 128 -3.12 5.64 -0.61
CA THR A 128 -4.56 5.81 -0.85
C THR A 128 -5.28 6.38 0.39
N GLY A 129 -4.67 7.34 1.04
CA GLY A 129 -5.18 8.01 2.23
C GLY A 129 -4.09 8.82 2.91
N GLY A 130 -4.50 9.73 3.79
CA GLY A 130 -3.58 10.63 4.46
C GLY A 130 -3.07 10.11 5.81
N ASN A 131 -2.58 11.05 6.63
CA ASN A 131 -2.03 10.81 7.96
C ASN A 131 -3.13 10.80 9.06
N SER A 132 -4.36 10.43 8.73
CA SER A 132 -5.39 10.16 9.74
C SER A 132 -5.01 8.93 10.57
N LYS A 133 -5.50 8.86 11.81
CA LYS A 133 -5.26 7.72 12.69
C LYS A 133 -5.59 6.41 11.97
N ASN A 134 -4.65 5.47 11.98
CA ASN A 134 -4.73 4.18 11.29
C ASN A 134 -4.82 4.26 9.75
N GLY A 135 -4.55 5.42 9.13
CA GLY A 135 -4.39 5.53 7.68
C GLY A 135 -3.03 5.00 7.19
N PRO A 136 -2.86 4.81 5.88
CA PRO A 136 -1.66 4.17 5.33
C PRO A 136 -0.38 5.00 5.57
N GLU A 137 -0.43 6.33 5.42
CA GLU A 137 0.70 7.20 5.73
C GLU A 137 1.05 7.18 7.23
N TYR A 138 0.03 7.15 8.13
CA TYR A 138 0.22 7.07 9.57
C TYR A 138 0.98 5.79 9.97
N PHE A 139 0.59 4.63 9.42
CA PHE A 139 1.29 3.39 9.67
C PHE A 139 2.68 3.35 9.05
N PHE A 140 2.84 3.93 7.86
CA PHE A 140 4.14 4.03 7.24
C PHE A 140 5.11 4.87 8.06
N ARG A 141 4.67 5.99 8.63
CA ARG A 141 5.49 6.79 9.57
C ARG A 141 5.92 5.98 10.79
N LYS A 142 5.03 5.15 11.35
CA LYS A 142 5.39 4.22 12.43
C LYS A 142 6.41 3.18 11.99
N HIS A 143 6.19 2.60 10.80
CA HIS A 143 7.10 1.63 10.21
C HIS A 143 8.50 2.23 9.96
N LEU A 144 8.59 3.43 9.39
CA LEU A 144 9.87 4.12 9.19
C LEU A 144 10.65 4.34 10.50
N LYS A 145 9.96 4.66 11.60
CA LYS A 145 10.61 4.86 12.91
C LYS A 145 11.38 3.62 13.39
N THR A 146 10.92 2.42 13.07
CA THR A 146 11.63 1.17 13.42
C THR A 146 12.97 1.02 12.71
N TYR A 147 13.19 1.78 11.63
CA TYR A 147 14.44 1.86 10.87
C TYR A 147 15.23 3.15 11.12
N GLY A 148 14.82 3.97 12.11
CA GLY A 148 15.44 5.28 12.35
C GLY A 148 15.20 6.30 11.22
N LEU A 149 14.21 6.05 10.34
CA LEU A 149 13.88 6.90 9.20
C LEU A 149 12.67 7.79 9.51
N LYS A 150 12.57 8.92 8.81
CA LYS A 150 11.44 9.84 8.91
C LYS A 150 11.08 10.45 7.56
N LEU A 151 9.80 10.79 7.39
CA LEU A 151 9.34 11.57 6.24
C LEU A 151 9.71 13.06 6.41
N GLU A 152 10.33 13.62 5.39
CA GLU A 152 10.60 15.04 5.24
C GLU A 152 9.52 15.66 4.35
N VAL A 153 9.01 16.83 4.71
CA VAL A 153 7.97 17.52 3.95
C VAL A 153 8.59 18.14 2.70
N VAL A 154 8.00 17.86 1.53
CA VAL A 154 8.30 18.53 0.26
C VAL A 154 7.20 19.53 -0.09
N SER A 155 5.93 19.13 0.08
CA SER A 155 4.76 19.98 -0.12
C SER A 155 3.64 19.57 0.84
N ASN A 156 3.02 20.57 1.49
CA ASN A 156 1.83 20.39 2.34
C ASN A 156 0.52 20.60 1.57
N GLN A 157 0.59 21.02 0.31
CA GLN A 157 -0.61 21.16 -0.53
C GLN A 157 -1.16 19.77 -0.88
N VAL A 158 -2.42 19.72 -1.28
CA VAL A 158 -3.07 18.47 -1.73
C VAL A 158 -2.77 18.25 -3.20
N PRO A 159 -2.20 17.09 -3.57
CA PRO A 159 -1.75 15.98 -2.72
C PRO A 159 -0.47 16.32 -1.92
N ARG A 160 -0.43 15.90 -0.65
CA ARG A 160 0.77 16.12 0.18
C ARG A 160 1.92 15.26 -0.31
N ILE A 161 3.09 15.87 -0.37
CA ILE A 161 4.30 15.22 -0.87
C ILE A 161 5.37 15.23 0.22
N HIS A 162 5.93 14.05 0.50
CA HIS A 162 7.06 13.89 1.38
C HIS A 162 8.15 13.09 0.68
N GLN A 163 9.32 13.04 1.28
CA GLN A 163 10.42 12.18 0.87
C GLN A 163 11.16 11.62 2.07
N PHE A 164 11.94 10.58 1.85
CA PHE A 164 12.91 10.08 2.82
C PHE A 164 14.11 9.45 2.10
N LYS A 165 15.22 9.35 2.83
CA LYS A 165 16.46 8.78 2.31
C LYS A 165 16.55 7.32 2.76
N LEU A 166 16.42 6.40 1.81
CA LEU A 166 16.55 4.97 2.04
C LEU A 166 18.02 4.57 1.90
N PRO A 167 18.66 3.94 2.90
CA PRO A 167 19.99 3.38 2.74
C PRO A 167 19.98 2.27 1.67
N VAL A 168 20.88 2.38 0.69
CA VAL A 168 21.06 1.34 -0.34
C VAL A 168 21.98 0.27 0.26
N ARG A 169 21.55 -1.00 0.24
CA ARG A 169 22.42 -2.12 0.58
C ARG A 169 23.43 -2.29 -0.54
N SER A 170 24.73 -2.04 -0.28
CA SER A 170 25.77 -2.55 -1.14
C SER A 170 25.72 -4.08 -1.12
N ASN A 171 25.85 -4.74 -2.27
CA ASN A 171 25.90 -6.21 -2.39
C ASN A 171 27.14 -6.75 -1.69
N LEU A 172 27.13 -6.86 -0.37
CA LEU A 172 28.14 -7.54 0.42
C LEU A 172 27.52 -8.79 1.03
N SER A 173 28.20 -9.91 0.82
CA SER A 173 27.91 -11.28 1.23
C SER A 173 27.36 -11.40 2.64
N GLU A 174 26.44 -12.37 2.79
CA GLU A 174 25.82 -12.82 4.04
C GLU A 174 26.83 -13.04 5.17
N THR A 175 26.94 -12.07 6.09
CA THR A 175 27.52 -12.30 7.42
C THR A 175 26.84 -11.40 8.46
N SER A 176 26.25 -12.05 9.42
CA SER A 176 25.70 -11.62 10.74
C SER A 176 24.98 -10.27 10.87
N HIS A 177 23.71 -10.38 11.25
CA HIS A 177 22.64 -9.36 11.29
C HIS A 177 22.79 -8.18 12.28
N LYS A 178 23.77 -8.13 13.18
CA LYS A 178 23.87 -7.07 14.19
C LYS A 178 24.99 -6.05 13.97
N ASP A 179 26.03 -6.39 13.26
CA ASP A 179 27.18 -5.51 13.04
C ASP A 179 27.11 -4.75 11.69
N GLU A 180 26.18 -5.11 10.81
CA GLU A 180 26.06 -4.56 9.45
C GLU A 180 25.44 -3.15 9.39
N ILE A 181 24.61 -2.80 10.37
CA ILE A 181 23.96 -1.46 10.41
C ILE A 181 24.97 -0.33 10.64
N SER A 182 26.11 -0.63 11.26
CA SER A 182 27.15 0.36 11.55
C SER A 182 28.18 0.56 10.42
N ARG A 183 28.23 -0.32 9.42
CA ARG A 183 29.19 -0.29 8.29
C ARG A 183 28.62 0.12 6.95
N LEU A 184 27.34 0.47 6.86
CA LEU A 184 26.76 1.02 5.65
C LEU A 184 27.42 2.38 5.36
N ASP A 185 28.23 2.41 4.32
CA ASP A 185 28.85 3.62 3.80
C ASP A 185 27.77 4.69 3.64
N ARG A 186 27.91 5.81 4.37
CA ARG A 186 26.85 6.82 4.56
C ARG A 186 26.49 7.60 3.29
N ASN A 187 27.06 7.26 2.14
CA ASN A 187 26.94 8.05 0.92
C ASN A 187 25.92 7.55 -0.10
N ASP A 188 25.57 6.25 -0.14
CA ASP A 188 24.59 5.76 -1.10
C ASP A 188 23.19 5.69 -0.48
N LYS A 189 22.47 6.81 -0.59
CA LYS A 189 21.07 6.91 -0.17
C LYS A 189 20.18 7.19 -1.36
N LYS A 190 19.21 6.33 -1.57
CA LYS A 190 18.15 6.55 -2.55
C LYS A 190 17.07 7.45 -1.95
N ILE A 191 16.64 8.47 -2.68
CA ILE A 191 15.49 9.29 -2.30
C ILE A 191 14.23 8.56 -2.74
N ILE A 192 13.33 8.30 -1.78
CA ILE A 192 11.99 7.78 -2.04
C ILE A 192 10.98 8.89 -1.81
N LYS A 193 10.19 9.19 -2.84
CA LYS A 193 9.08 10.14 -2.79
C LYS A 193 7.82 9.46 -2.27
N THR A 194 7.03 10.14 -1.48
CA THR A 194 5.69 9.68 -1.09
C THR A 194 4.65 10.73 -1.45
N VAL A 195 3.52 10.28 -1.97
CA VAL A 195 2.38 11.13 -2.34
C VAL A 195 1.15 10.60 -1.61
N SER A 196 0.53 11.43 -0.80
CA SER A 196 -0.71 11.06 -0.10
C SER A 196 -1.91 11.54 -0.90
N LEU A 197 -2.57 10.61 -1.58
CA LEU A 197 -3.79 10.83 -2.33
C LEU A 197 -4.99 10.96 -1.38
N THR A 198 -6.11 11.45 -1.87
CA THR A 198 -7.40 11.36 -1.17
C THR A 198 -7.78 9.90 -0.97
N SER A 199 -8.52 9.61 0.10
CA SER A 199 -8.96 8.23 0.36
C SER A 199 -9.89 7.73 -0.74
N ALA A 200 -9.59 6.55 -1.26
CA ALA A 200 -10.42 5.83 -2.23
C ALA A 200 -11.47 4.93 -1.54
N SER A 201 -11.59 4.98 -0.21
CA SER A 201 -12.53 4.14 0.54
C SER A 201 -13.98 4.59 0.34
N GLY A 202 -14.93 3.64 0.37
CA GLY A 202 -16.36 3.95 0.23
C GLY A 202 -16.93 4.87 1.32
N SER A 203 -16.31 4.93 2.50
CA SER A 203 -16.67 5.88 3.57
C SER A 203 -16.29 7.32 3.22
N ALA A 204 -15.15 7.54 2.56
CA ALA A 204 -14.73 8.87 2.11
C ALA A 204 -15.58 9.36 0.93
N ASN A 205 -15.99 8.45 0.02
CA ASN A 205 -16.79 8.80 -1.14
C ASN A 205 -18.21 9.22 -0.78
N ARG A 206 -18.77 8.74 0.33
CA ARG A 206 -20.10 9.18 0.81
C ARG A 206 -20.13 10.62 1.31
N ALA A 207 -18.99 11.17 1.73
CA ALA A 207 -18.88 12.55 2.20
C ALA A 207 -18.80 13.58 1.05
N ILE A 208 -18.57 13.14 -0.19
CA ILE A 208 -18.44 14.02 -1.37
C ILE A 208 -19.78 14.17 -2.11
N GLY A 209 -20.76 13.35 -1.82
CA GLY A 209 -22.07 13.30 -2.49
C GLY A 209 -23.24 13.90 -1.70
N SER A 210 -22.96 14.66 -0.63
CA SER A 210 -23.98 15.38 0.17
C SER A 210 -23.85 16.87 0.01
#